data_66b59e8e7b04b809b5600b72a3dbde3b
#
_entry.id   66b59e8e7b04b809b5600b72a3dbde3b
#
_cell.length_a   1.000
_cell.length_b   1.000
_cell.length_c   1.000
_cell.angle_alpha   90.00
_cell.angle_beta   90.00
_cell.angle_gamma   90.00
#
_symmetry.space_group_name_H-M   'P 1'
#
loop_
_entity.id
_entity.type
_entity.pdbx_description
1 polymer ?
#
loop_
_entity_poly.entity_id
_entity_poly.type
_entity_poly.pdbx_seq_one_letter_code
_entity_poly.pdbx_strand_id
1 'polypeptide(L)'
;MTMPSSIKLQVRVSEESTQHYKNRRPRLPPAEASTIPGALLELNRFGVAFGKKVVLCEISLHIPERGAVILLGPSGTGKSTLLRTLAGLSSANPSFRSWGAAFYRGVALNDQERPELVAQSAKLMMSSVLENVVVNLPERNQLTHAMQRDLATRLLERAGLHELCDKLDEPVVNLPLALQRHLAILRQIAAGPRLLCIDEPTTGLAEQESNRLLAYIREEATRCALLVVLHNQQHARMLGGTAVLIAGGYTQEQQPIPQIFDAPISVAGRDFARNGSCSVASPGTPAEDLDETAVPPKPLPTAAMNYCGSASGPRGFLWLKRGILAGTPVPGVYFDMEYDLKALQGVGITTLLTLTENTLDQTRLIPFGIRSIWEPIPDMAAPTIEQGIRICRQIEQLIAAKEVVAVHCRAGMGRTGTVLAAYLIWEGSGALDALEDARRIEPRWVQSQEQVEFLKQFETAVVKNRTEPIGVR
;
A
#
# COMPACT_ATOMS: atom_id res chain seq x y z
N MET A 1 -57.77 -52.96 12.78
CA MET A 1 -57.41 -51.87 13.71
C MET A 1 -56.28 -51.07 13.07
N THR A 2 -56.66 -49.95 12.52
CA THR A 2 -55.89 -49.08 11.64
C THR A 2 -55.06 -48.08 12.46
N MET A 3 -53.76 -47.94 12.15
CA MET A 3 -52.88 -46.89 12.64
C MET A 3 -53.10 -45.56 11.87
N PRO A 4 -53.10 -44.40 12.51
CA PRO A 4 -53.25 -43.13 11.79
C PRO A 4 -51.93 -42.56 11.33
N SER A 5 -52.03 -41.91 10.21
CA SER A 5 -51.07 -41.24 9.32
C SER A 5 -50.24 -40.10 9.98
N SER A 6 -49.00 -40.07 9.54
CA SER A 6 -47.95 -39.05 9.81
C SER A 6 -48.38 -37.65 9.37
N ILE A 7 -48.30 -36.67 10.26
CA ILE A 7 -48.42 -35.26 9.97
C ILE A 7 -47.06 -34.77 9.43
N LYS A 8 -46.99 -34.41 8.15
CA LYS A 8 -45.90 -33.67 7.56
C LYS A 8 -46.13 -32.18 7.83
N LEU A 9 -45.32 -31.61 8.74
CA LEU A 9 -45.21 -30.16 8.86
C LEU A 9 -44.38 -29.61 7.66
N GLN A 10 -45.04 -29.00 6.70
CA GLN A 10 -44.40 -28.18 5.69
C GLN A 10 -44.11 -26.80 6.31
N VAL A 11 -42.84 -26.54 6.62
CA VAL A 11 -42.37 -25.18 6.92
C VAL A 11 -42.17 -24.49 5.56
N ARG A 12 -43.13 -23.62 5.19
CA ARG A 12 -42.94 -22.62 4.13
C ARG A 12 -41.93 -21.60 4.62
N VAL A 13 -40.67 -21.69 4.17
CA VAL A 13 -39.71 -20.58 4.24
C VAL A 13 -40.06 -19.62 3.12
N SER A 14 -40.53 -18.44 3.47
CA SER A 14 -40.83 -17.38 2.52
C SER A 14 -39.52 -16.92 1.87
N GLU A 15 -39.47 -16.96 0.54
CA GLU A 15 -38.34 -16.53 -0.30
C GLU A 15 -38.08 -15.00 -0.28
N GLU A 16 -38.80 -14.24 0.56
CA GLU A 16 -38.70 -12.78 0.62
C GLU A 16 -37.57 -12.24 1.51
N SER A 17 -36.87 -13.08 2.30
CA SER A 17 -35.84 -12.60 3.24
C SER A 17 -34.41 -12.63 2.70
N THR A 18 -34.17 -13.07 1.48
CA THR A 18 -32.81 -13.21 0.90
C THR A 18 -32.45 -12.09 -0.08
N GLN A 19 -33.26 -11.05 -0.21
CA GLN A 19 -33.08 -10.00 -1.25
C GLN A 19 -32.56 -8.66 -0.73
N HIS A 20 -32.16 -8.55 0.53
CA HIS A 20 -31.83 -7.24 1.13
C HIS A 20 -30.35 -6.95 1.42
N TYR A 21 -29.39 -7.74 0.92
CA TYR A 21 -27.96 -7.38 1.02
C TYR A 21 -27.19 -7.48 -0.31
N LYS A 22 -27.83 -7.12 -1.42
CA LYS A 22 -27.08 -6.64 -2.58
C LYS A 22 -26.83 -5.14 -2.36
N ASN A 23 -25.70 -4.82 -1.74
CA ASN A 23 -25.13 -3.47 -1.73
C ASN A 23 -25.10 -2.96 -3.18
N ARG A 24 -26.12 -2.23 -3.59
CA ARG A 24 -26.05 -1.34 -4.76
C ARG A 24 -25.03 -0.27 -4.41
N ARG A 25 -23.76 -0.48 -4.80
CA ARG A 25 -22.86 0.65 -5.00
C ARG A 25 -23.62 1.64 -5.87
N PRO A 26 -23.73 2.92 -5.51
CA PRO A 26 -24.14 3.91 -6.49
C PRO A 26 -23.18 3.74 -7.66
N ARG A 27 -23.68 3.31 -8.82
CA ARG A 27 -22.92 3.37 -10.06
C ARG A 27 -22.67 4.85 -10.28
N LEU A 28 -21.44 5.29 -10.03
CA LEU A 28 -20.96 6.53 -10.64
C LEU A 28 -21.30 6.44 -12.13
N PRO A 29 -21.74 7.53 -12.77
CA PRO A 29 -21.92 7.56 -14.22
C PRO A 29 -20.64 7.02 -14.87
N PRO A 30 -20.74 6.35 -16.03
CA PRO A 30 -19.56 5.81 -16.71
C PRO A 30 -18.53 6.91 -16.77
N ALA A 31 -17.32 6.64 -16.23
CA ALA A 31 -16.22 7.57 -16.23
C ALA A 31 -15.98 7.97 -17.68
N GLU A 32 -16.17 9.24 -18.01
CA GLU A 32 -15.76 9.80 -19.28
C GLU A 32 -14.27 9.50 -19.43
N ALA A 33 -13.85 9.18 -20.65
CA ALA A 33 -12.44 8.94 -20.95
C ALA A 33 -11.61 10.19 -20.59
N SER A 34 -10.30 10.00 -20.35
CA SER A 34 -9.35 11.10 -20.08
C SER A 34 -9.62 12.27 -21.01
N THR A 35 -9.75 13.47 -20.46
CA THR A 35 -10.08 14.69 -21.21
C THR A 35 -8.84 15.41 -21.73
N ILE A 36 -7.64 15.06 -21.21
CA ILE A 36 -6.37 15.70 -21.55
C ILE A 36 -5.56 14.79 -22.51
N PRO A 37 -5.45 15.14 -23.80
CA PRO A 37 -4.65 14.37 -24.74
C PRO A 37 -3.18 14.29 -24.30
N GLY A 38 -2.60 13.07 -24.26
CA GLY A 38 -1.20 12.85 -23.90
C GLY A 38 -0.90 12.85 -22.40
N ALA A 39 -1.92 12.91 -21.53
CA ALA A 39 -1.72 12.70 -20.12
C ALA A 39 -1.60 11.20 -19.79
N LEU A 40 -0.53 10.81 -19.14
CA LEU A 40 -0.34 9.47 -18.60
C LEU A 40 -1.23 9.22 -17.38
N LEU A 41 -1.30 10.21 -16.48
CA LEU A 41 -2.21 10.23 -15.34
C LEU A 41 -2.99 11.54 -15.33
N GLU A 42 -4.31 11.46 -15.15
CA GLU A 42 -5.19 12.60 -14.95
C GLU A 42 -6.02 12.39 -13.68
N LEU A 43 -5.99 13.37 -12.79
CA LEU A 43 -6.87 13.46 -11.64
C LEU A 43 -7.81 14.64 -11.82
N ASN A 44 -9.11 14.41 -11.67
CA ASN A 44 -10.13 15.44 -11.76
C ASN A 44 -11.00 15.44 -10.50
N ARG A 45 -10.82 16.47 -9.67
CA ARG A 45 -11.50 16.65 -8.39
C ARG A 45 -11.43 15.40 -7.51
N PHE A 46 -10.25 14.75 -7.51
CA PHE A 46 -10.02 13.49 -6.81
C PHE A 46 -9.89 13.73 -5.32
N GLY A 47 -10.65 12.98 -4.52
CA GLY A 47 -10.64 13.09 -3.08
C GLY A 47 -10.40 11.75 -2.39
N VAL A 48 -9.86 11.83 -1.16
CA VAL A 48 -9.53 10.68 -0.31
C VAL A 48 -9.92 10.95 1.14
N ALA A 49 -10.57 9.98 1.76
CA ALA A 49 -10.87 9.99 3.18
C ALA A 49 -10.64 8.64 3.84
N PHE A 50 -10.38 8.66 5.14
CA PHE A 50 -10.34 7.50 6.01
C PHE A 50 -11.37 7.69 7.12
N GLY A 51 -12.42 6.87 7.10
CA GLY A 51 -13.56 7.07 7.98
C GLY A 51 -14.17 8.48 7.80
N LYS A 52 -14.24 9.25 8.88
CA LYS A 52 -14.76 10.63 8.86
C LYS A 52 -13.71 11.65 8.43
N LYS A 53 -12.41 11.30 8.45
CA LYS A 53 -11.32 12.23 8.16
C LYS A 53 -11.12 12.37 6.66
N VAL A 54 -11.49 13.50 6.10
CA VAL A 54 -11.16 13.91 4.72
C VAL A 54 -9.70 14.37 4.71
N VAL A 55 -8.86 13.75 3.87
CA VAL A 55 -7.43 14.09 3.74
C VAL A 55 -7.19 14.90 2.47
N LEU A 56 -7.76 14.45 1.36
CA LEU A 56 -7.74 15.16 0.08
C LEU A 56 -9.19 15.40 -0.33
N CYS A 57 -9.50 16.61 -0.75
CA CYS A 57 -10.88 17.01 -1.04
C CYS A 57 -11.15 17.07 -2.54
N GLU A 58 -10.38 17.86 -3.27
CA GLU A 58 -10.45 18.01 -4.72
C GLU A 58 -9.06 18.24 -5.30
N ILE A 59 -8.37 17.16 -5.61
CA ILE A 59 -7.09 17.20 -6.28
C ILE A 59 -7.31 17.10 -7.79
N SER A 60 -6.81 18.11 -8.51
CA SER A 60 -6.77 18.11 -9.97
C SER A 60 -5.34 18.33 -10.41
N LEU A 61 -4.80 17.39 -11.17
CA LEU A 61 -3.46 17.44 -11.76
C LEU A 61 -3.38 16.51 -12.97
N HIS A 62 -2.39 16.75 -13.82
CA HIS A 62 -2.06 15.85 -14.92
C HIS A 62 -0.54 15.60 -14.96
N ILE A 63 -0.19 14.39 -15.35
CA ILE A 63 1.20 13.94 -15.51
C ILE A 63 1.38 13.52 -16.97
N PRO A 64 2.36 14.07 -17.70
CA PRO A 64 2.67 13.67 -19.06
C PRO A 64 3.37 12.31 -19.12
N GLU A 65 3.52 11.74 -20.32
CA GLU A 65 4.20 10.45 -20.54
C GLU A 65 5.67 10.42 -20.10
N ARG A 66 6.31 11.58 -19.98
CA ARG A 66 7.70 11.75 -19.52
C ARG A 66 7.86 13.06 -18.78
N GLY A 67 8.88 13.12 -17.93
CA GLY A 67 9.20 14.31 -17.14
C GLY A 67 8.85 14.16 -15.68
N ALA A 68 9.27 15.14 -14.88
CA ALA A 68 8.98 15.17 -13.45
C ALA A 68 7.81 16.12 -13.15
N VAL A 69 6.83 15.61 -12.37
CA VAL A 69 5.83 16.42 -11.70
C VAL A 69 6.14 16.37 -10.20
N ILE A 70 6.28 17.54 -9.57
CA ILE A 70 6.70 17.66 -8.18
C ILE A 70 5.51 18.09 -7.33
N LEU A 71 5.18 17.29 -6.31
CA LEU A 71 4.19 17.67 -5.30
C LEU A 71 4.85 18.48 -4.20
N LEU A 72 4.41 19.71 -4.06
CA LEU A 72 4.83 20.65 -3.02
C LEU A 72 3.70 20.89 -2.01
N GLY A 73 4.03 21.42 -0.86
CA GLY A 73 3.08 21.83 0.19
C GLY A 73 3.53 21.47 1.59
N PRO A 74 2.86 22.01 2.62
CA PRO A 74 3.17 21.74 4.01
C PRO A 74 3.15 20.26 4.38
N SER A 75 3.84 19.88 5.46
CA SER A 75 3.77 18.52 5.99
C SER A 75 2.34 18.18 6.43
N GLY A 76 1.93 16.91 6.26
CA GLY A 76 0.60 16.45 6.66
C GLY A 76 -0.55 16.81 5.71
N THR A 77 -0.32 17.47 4.57
CA THR A 77 -1.39 17.86 3.61
C THR A 77 -1.87 16.74 2.69
N GLY A 78 -1.42 15.49 2.93
CA GLY A 78 -1.92 14.32 2.20
C GLY A 78 -1.13 13.94 0.95
N LYS A 79 0.05 14.51 0.68
CA LYS A 79 0.88 14.18 -0.48
C LYS A 79 1.25 12.69 -0.55
N SER A 80 1.80 12.14 0.54
CA SER A 80 2.11 10.71 0.65
C SER A 80 0.84 9.83 0.58
N THR A 81 -0.28 10.33 1.10
CA THR A 81 -1.58 9.67 0.97
C THR A 81 -2.01 9.58 -0.50
N LEU A 82 -1.79 10.66 -1.28
CA LEU A 82 -2.07 10.64 -2.72
C LEU A 82 -1.24 9.57 -3.42
N LEU A 83 0.08 9.57 -3.21
CA LEU A 83 0.98 8.58 -3.82
C LEU A 83 0.55 7.14 -3.47
N ARG A 84 0.32 6.87 -2.18
CA ARG A 84 -0.15 5.55 -1.71
C ARG A 84 -1.49 5.15 -2.32
N THR A 85 -2.39 6.11 -2.52
CA THR A 85 -3.70 5.85 -3.14
C THR A 85 -3.56 5.52 -4.62
N LEU A 86 -2.72 6.25 -5.36
CA LEU A 86 -2.43 5.97 -6.77
C LEU A 86 -1.79 4.58 -6.94
N ALA A 87 -0.87 4.21 -6.06
CA ALA A 87 -0.25 2.89 -6.03
C ALA A 87 -1.17 1.76 -5.51
N GLY A 88 -2.44 2.05 -5.14
CA GLY A 88 -3.40 1.05 -4.67
C GLY A 88 -3.30 0.67 -3.19
N LEU A 89 -2.30 1.17 -2.46
CA LEU A 89 -2.00 0.74 -1.09
C LEU A 89 -3.02 1.22 -0.05
N SER A 90 -3.75 2.30 -0.35
CA SER A 90 -4.78 2.82 0.55
C SER A 90 -5.98 1.88 0.66
N SER A 91 -6.23 1.03 -0.34
CA SER A 91 -7.34 0.08 -0.36
C SER A 91 -7.22 -1.03 0.70
N ALA A 92 -6.02 -1.27 1.22
CA ALA A 92 -5.77 -2.18 2.34
C ALA A 92 -6.44 -1.70 3.64
N ASN A 93 -6.67 -0.40 3.79
CA ASN A 93 -7.39 0.16 4.94
C ASN A 93 -8.90 0.04 4.72
N PRO A 94 -9.65 -0.64 5.60
CA PRO A 94 -11.10 -0.82 5.44
C PRO A 94 -11.89 0.49 5.47
N SER A 95 -11.38 1.52 6.15
CA SER A 95 -12.03 2.84 6.22
C SER A 95 -11.75 3.75 5.03
N PHE A 96 -10.92 3.29 4.07
CA PHE A 96 -10.56 4.04 2.87
C PHE A 96 -11.74 4.25 1.94
N ARG A 97 -11.87 5.46 1.43
CA ARG A 97 -12.79 5.83 0.35
C ARG A 97 -12.19 6.93 -0.51
N SER A 98 -12.58 6.96 -1.77
CA SER A 98 -12.18 7.97 -2.73
C SER A 98 -13.37 8.40 -3.58
N TRP A 99 -13.30 9.59 -4.17
CA TRP A 99 -14.30 10.14 -5.10
C TRP A 99 -13.59 10.99 -6.17
N GLY A 100 -14.37 11.52 -7.12
CA GLY A 100 -13.82 12.18 -8.30
C GLY A 100 -13.35 11.18 -9.35
N ALA A 101 -12.58 11.63 -10.33
CA ALA A 101 -12.08 10.78 -11.40
C ALA A 101 -10.55 10.70 -11.36
N ALA A 102 -10.03 9.49 -11.61
CA ALA A 102 -8.61 9.22 -11.81
C ALA A 102 -8.47 8.32 -13.04
N PHE A 103 -7.70 8.79 -14.02
CA PHE A 103 -7.42 8.02 -15.22
C PHE A 103 -5.92 7.75 -15.31
N TYR A 104 -5.57 6.53 -15.61
CA TYR A 104 -4.20 6.10 -15.87
C TYR A 104 -4.15 5.45 -17.25
N ARG A 105 -3.27 5.95 -18.13
CA ARG A 105 -3.20 5.51 -19.53
C ARG A 105 -4.53 5.62 -20.29
N GLY A 106 -5.30 6.67 -19.98
CA GLY A 106 -6.59 6.94 -20.62
C GLY A 106 -7.76 6.10 -20.12
N VAL A 107 -7.55 5.15 -19.20
CA VAL A 107 -8.61 4.34 -18.60
C VAL A 107 -8.76 4.67 -17.10
N ALA A 108 -9.96 4.46 -16.56
CA ALA A 108 -10.19 4.67 -15.14
C ALA A 108 -9.22 3.82 -14.30
N LEU A 109 -8.58 4.46 -13.33
CA LEU A 109 -7.60 3.82 -12.46
C LEU A 109 -8.25 2.63 -11.71
N ASN A 110 -7.70 1.44 -11.91
CA ASN A 110 -8.21 0.18 -11.38
C ASN A 110 -7.10 -0.62 -10.68
N ASP A 111 -7.42 -1.82 -10.19
CA ASP A 111 -6.45 -2.64 -9.44
C ASP A 111 -5.49 -3.44 -10.33
N GLN A 112 -5.69 -3.46 -11.65
CA GLN A 112 -4.86 -4.26 -12.57
C GLN A 112 -3.58 -3.53 -12.99
N GLU A 113 -3.64 -2.20 -13.15
CA GLU A 113 -2.50 -1.41 -13.57
C GLU A 113 -2.44 -0.10 -12.79
N ARG A 114 -1.37 0.09 -12.03
CA ARG A 114 -1.16 1.23 -11.14
C ARG A 114 0.27 1.76 -11.24
N PRO A 115 0.48 3.05 -10.89
CA PRO A 115 1.82 3.59 -10.72
C PRO A 115 2.61 2.84 -9.65
N GLU A 116 3.92 2.69 -9.88
CA GLU A 116 4.84 2.18 -8.88
C GLU A 116 5.16 3.23 -7.83
N LEU A 117 5.53 2.79 -6.60
CA LEU A 117 5.82 3.70 -5.49
C LEU A 117 7.11 3.32 -4.77
N VAL A 118 8.01 4.30 -4.63
CA VAL A 118 9.08 4.29 -3.64
C VAL A 118 8.65 5.17 -2.47
N ALA A 119 8.26 4.55 -1.36
CA ALA A 119 7.84 5.26 -0.15
C ALA A 119 9.04 5.86 0.59
N GLN A 120 8.81 6.90 1.41
CA GLN A 120 9.82 7.56 2.23
C GLN A 120 10.62 6.58 3.12
N SER A 121 9.93 5.59 3.69
CA SER A 121 10.51 4.52 4.49
C SER A 121 10.68 3.23 3.71
N ALA A 122 10.95 3.32 2.38
CA ALA A 122 11.17 2.14 1.57
C ALA A 122 12.29 1.28 2.18
N LYS A 123 11.90 0.24 2.89
CA LYS A 123 12.84 -0.75 3.39
C LYS A 123 13.24 -1.62 2.21
N LEU A 124 14.51 -1.54 1.85
CA LEU A 124 15.11 -2.58 1.03
C LEU A 124 14.90 -3.92 1.73
N MET A 125 14.81 -4.98 0.94
CA MET A 125 14.76 -6.32 1.50
C MET A 125 16.02 -6.57 2.33
N MET A 126 15.91 -7.35 3.40
CA MET A 126 17.07 -7.79 4.19
C MET A 126 17.84 -8.86 3.38
N SER A 127 18.35 -8.47 2.24
CA SER A 127 19.02 -9.30 1.24
C SER A 127 20.20 -8.52 0.65
N SER A 128 20.93 -9.13 -0.26
CA SER A 128 22.09 -8.52 -0.90
C SER A 128 21.71 -7.36 -1.84
N VAL A 129 22.72 -6.57 -2.21
CA VAL A 129 22.61 -5.55 -3.26
C VAL A 129 22.11 -6.17 -4.56
N LEU A 130 22.70 -7.31 -4.98
CA LEU A 130 22.29 -8.03 -6.20
C LEU A 130 20.81 -8.37 -6.20
N GLU A 131 20.34 -9.04 -5.14
CA GLU A 131 18.93 -9.43 -5.04
C GLU A 131 17.99 -8.23 -5.11
N ASN A 132 18.33 -7.10 -4.48
CA ASN A 132 17.54 -5.89 -4.55
C ASN A 132 17.52 -5.25 -5.95
N VAL A 133 18.61 -5.30 -6.72
CA VAL A 133 18.63 -4.75 -8.08
C VAL A 133 17.80 -5.59 -9.05
N VAL A 134 17.86 -6.93 -8.91
CA VAL A 134 17.28 -7.84 -9.93
C VAL A 134 15.84 -8.27 -9.62
N VAL A 135 15.34 -8.07 -8.40
CA VAL A 135 14.04 -8.62 -7.96
C VAL A 135 12.88 -8.23 -8.86
N ASN A 136 12.83 -6.98 -9.30
CA ASN A 136 11.72 -6.44 -10.10
C ASN A 136 11.98 -6.50 -11.61
N LEU A 137 13.09 -7.12 -12.05
CA LEU A 137 13.36 -7.26 -13.48
C LEU A 137 12.39 -8.25 -14.13
N PRO A 138 11.69 -7.87 -15.21
CA PRO A 138 10.69 -8.75 -15.84
C PRO A 138 11.25 -10.09 -16.32
N GLU A 139 12.54 -10.12 -16.71
CA GLU A 139 13.21 -11.30 -17.26
C GLU A 139 14.07 -12.05 -16.24
N ARG A 140 14.01 -11.69 -14.96
CA ARG A 140 14.85 -12.23 -13.89
C ARG A 140 14.96 -13.76 -13.92
N ASN A 141 13.84 -14.45 -14.07
CA ASN A 141 13.78 -15.91 -14.03
C ASN A 141 14.41 -16.58 -15.27
N GLN A 142 14.69 -15.83 -16.31
CA GLN A 142 15.35 -16.30 -17.54
C GLN A 142 16.87 -16.07 -17.50
N LEU A 143 17.36 -15.24 -16.56
CA LEU A 143 18.76 -14.89 -16.44
C LEU A 143 19.49 -15.88 -15.53
N THR A 144 20.65 -16.36 -15.99
CA THR A 144 21.58 -17.08 -15.12
C THR A 144 22.13 -16.13 -14.05
N HIS A 145 22.65 -16.67 -12.94
CA HIS A 145 23.25 -15.87 -11.87
C HIS A 145 24.38 -14.95 -12.38
N ALA A 146 25.23 -15.42 -13.30
CA ALA A 146 26.27 -14.60 -13.91
C ALA A 146 25.68 -13.44 -14.73
N MET A 147 24.62 -13.68 -15.50
CA MET A 147 23.92 -12.62 -16.26
C MET A 147 23.24 -11.61 -15.34
N GLN A 148 22.69 -12.06 -14.22
CA GLN A 148 22.10 -11.16 -13.22
C GLN A 148 23.16 -10.23 -12.62
N ARG A 149 24.36 -10.76 -12.28
CA ARG A 149 25.48 -9.96 -11.76
C ARG A 149 25.95 -8.91 -12.76
N ASP A 150 26.18 -9.31 -14.00
CA ASP A 150 26.62 -8.41 -15.06
C ASP A 150 25.57 -7.30 -15.33
N LEU A 151 24.28 -7.64 -15.38
CA LEU A 151 23.20 -6.67 -15.52
C LEU A 151 23.12 -5.73 -14.32
N ALA A 152 23.23 -6.25 -13.09
CA ALA A 152 23.22 -5.44 -11.88
C ALA A 152 24.38 -4.44 -11.86
N THR A 153 25.60 -4.86 -12.24
CA THR A 153 26.78 -3.99 -12.34
C THR A 153 26.50 -2.84 -13.32
N ARG A 154 26.01 -3.13 -14.52
CA ARG A 154 25.67 -2.07 -15.51
C ARG A 154 24.60 -1.11 -15.02
N LEU A 155 23.58 -1.59 -14.31
CA LEU A 155 22.54 -0.75 -13.73
C LEU A 155 23.08 0.16 -12.64
N LEU A 156 23.97 -0.35 -11.78
CA LEU A 156 24.64 0.41 -10.73
C LEU A 156 25.56 1.50 -11.33
N GLU A 157 26.38 1.14 -12.32
CA GLU A 157 27.26 2.09 -13.03
C GLU A 157 26.43 3.22 -13.66
N ARG A 158 25.35 2.89 -14.37
CA ARG A 158 24.45 3.88 -14.97
C ARG A 158 23.80 4.79 -13.93
N ALA A 159 23.48 4.26 -12.75
CA ALA A 159 22.93 5.04 -11.63
C ALA A 159 24.02 5.85 -10.89
N GLY A 160 25.30 5.74 -11.29
CA GLY A 160 26.42 6.37 -10.63
C GLY A 160 26.75 5.75 -9.27
N LEU A 161 26.36 4.51 -9.02
CA LEU A 161 26.58 3.76 -7.77
C LEU A 161 27.80 2.83 -7.88
N HIS A 162 28.92 3.33 -8.45
CA HIS A 162 30.13 2.56 -8.74
C HIS A 162 30.67 1.82 -7.51
N GLU A 163 30.54 2.41 -6.31
CA GLU A 163 30.97 1.83 -5.05
C GLU A 163 30.21 0.56 -4.63
N LEU A 164 29.10 0.23 -5.29
CA LEU A 164 28.33 -0.98 -5.05
C LEU A 164 28.63 -2.09 -6.05
N CYS A 165 29.37 -1.83 -7.12
CA CYS A 165 29.69 -2.84 -8.15
C CYS A 165 30.49 -4.02 -7.58
N ASP A 166 31.40 -3.75 -6.65
CA ASP A 166 32.20 -4.78 -5.96
C ASP A 166 31.51 -5.35 -4.70
N LYS A 167 30.30 -4.87 -4.38
CA LYS A 167 29.57 -5.20 -3.15
C LYS A 167 28.22 -5.88 -3.43
N LEU A 168 28.09 -6.57 -4.54
CA LEU A 168 26.84 -7.18 -4.96
C LEU A 168 26.25 -8.16 -3.94
N ASP A 169 27.12 -8.84 -3.19
CA ASP A 169 26.72 -9.83 -2.18
C ASP A 169 26.56 -9.22 -0.78
N GLU A 170 26.88 -7.92 -0.60
CA GLU A 170 26.74 -7.25 0.70
C GLU A 170 25.27 -7.06 1.06
N PRO A 171 24.88 -7.35 2.33
CA PRO A 171 23.55 -7.07 2.81
C PRO A 171 23.24 -5.56 2.78
N VAL A 172 22.12 -5.18 2.19
CA VAL A 172 21.74 -3.76 2.02
C VAL A 172 21.55 -3.01 3.35
N VAL A 173 21.29 -3.73 4.44
CA VAL A 173 21.16 -3.15 5.79
C VAL A 173 22.47 -2.53 6.30
N ASN A 174 23.60 -2.95 5.75
CA ASN A 174 24.93 -2.42 6.09
C ASN A 174 25.26 -1.13 5.32
N LEU A 175 24.49 -0.78 4.29
CA LEU A 175 24.76 0.38 3.48
C LEU A 175 24.32 1.68 4.19
N PRO A 176 24.98 2.80 3.95
CA PRO A 176 24.49 4.12 4.33
C PRO A 176 23.09 4.41 3.78
N LEU A 177 22.30 5.19 4.51
CA LEU A 177 20.91 5.52 4.15
C LEU A 177 20.76 6.08 2.73
N ALA A 178 21.70 6.93 2.31
CA ALA A 178 21.71 7.52 0.97
C ALA A 178 21.81 6.44 -0.13
N LEU A 179 22.70 5.47 0.03
CA LEU A 179 22.85 4.35 -0.91
C LEU A 179 21.62 3.44 -0.89
N GLN A 180 21.05 3.17 0.29
CA GLN A 180 19.81 2.39 0.39
C GLN A 180 18.67 3.05 -0.38
N ARG A 181 18.48 4.38 -0.24
CA ARG A 181 17.44 5.11 -0.97
C ARG A 181 17.68 5.14 -2.47
N HIS A 182 18.92 5.41 -2.87
CA HIS A 182 19.27 5.40 -4.29
C HIS A 182 19.01 4.02 -4.90
N LEU A 183 19.43 2.95 -4.22
CA LEU A 183 19.19 1.57 -4.63
C LEU A 183 17.69 1.24 -4.71
N ALA A 184 16.87 1.73 -3.78
CA ALA A 184 15.41 1.52 -3.81
C ALA A 184 14.76 2.17 -5.03
N ILE A 185 15.22 3.37 -5.42
CA ILE A 185 14.74 4.05 -6.63
C ILE A 185 15.23 3.34 -7.88
N LEU A 186 16.53 2.97 -7.94
CA LEU A 186 17.10 2.20 -9.04
C LEU A 186 16.33 0.91 -9.28
N ARG A 187 16.02 0.15 -8.23
CA ARG A 187 15.26 -1.11 -8.30
C ARG A 187 13.92 -0.92 -9.02
N GLN A 188 13.18 0.12 -8.68
CA GLN A 188 11.88 0.38 -9.32
C GLN A 188 12.06 0.87 -10.78
N ILE A 189 13.04 1.73 -11.03
CA ILE A 189 13.34 2.22 -12.39
C ILE A 189 13.78 1.08 -13.31
N ALA A 190 14.56 0.13 -12.79
CA ALA A 190 15.02 -1.03 -13.55
C ALA A 190 13.87 -1.92 -14.04
N ALA A 191 12.75 -1.96 -13.33
CA ALA A 191 11.53 -2.64 -13.76
C ALA A 191 10.83 -1.99 -14.97
N GLY A 192 11.23 -0.78 -15.36
CA GLY A 192 10.67 -0.05 -16.49
C GLY A 192 9.25 0.50 -16.28
N PRO A 193 8.94 1.11 -15.12
CA PRO A 193 7.60 1.64 -14.86
C PRO A 193 7.26 2.78 -15.82
N ARG A 194 5.99 2.87 -16.21
CA ARG A 194 5.50 4.03 -16.97
C ARG A 194 5.46 5.29 -16.11
N LEU A 195 4.99 5.15 -14.86
CA LEU A 195 4.96 6.20 -13.84
C LEU A 195 5.53 5.68 -12.53
N LEU A 196 6.57 6.35 -12.03
CA LEU A 196 7.12 6.09 -10.71
C LEU A 196 6.79 7.24 -9.76
N CYS A 197 6.11 6.93 -8.67
CA CYS A 197 5.87 7.82 -7.55
C CYS A 197 7.04 7.70 -6.56
N ILE A 198 7.61 8.83 -6.13
CA ILE A 198 8.74 8.86 -5.19
C ILE A 198 8.39 9.79 -4.03
N ASP A 199 8.36 9.26 -2.81
CA ASP A 199 7.96 10.01 -1.62
C ASP A 199 9.18 10.46 -0.82
N GLU A 200 9.45 11.77 -0.83
CA GLU A 200 10.50 12.46 -0.06
C GLU A 200 11.90 11.81 -0.16
N PRO A 201 12.48 11.65 -1.35
CA PRO A 201 13.73 10.91 -1.54
C PRO A 201 14.94 11.51 -0.80
N THR A 202 14.95 12.81 -0.54
CA THR A 202 16.11 13.53 0.02
C THR A 202 16.02 13.81 1.52
N THR A 203 14.90 13.45 2.18
CA THR A 203 14.72 13.73 3.62
C THR A 203 15.77 13.00 4.47
N GLY A 204 16.53 13.75 5.31
CA GLY A 204 17.57 13.21 6.20
C GLY A 204 18.87 12.81 5.50
N LEU A 205 19.07 13.19 4.23
CA LEU A 205 20.35 13.04 3.53
C LEU A 205 21.19 14.32 3.62
N ALA A 206 22.50 14.16 3.56
CA ALA A 206 23.42 15.28 3.39
C ALA A 206 23.23 15.95 2.01
N GLU A 207 23.62 17.20 1.87
CA GLU A 207 23.42 17.98 0.65
C GLU A 207 24.06 17.32 -0.60
N GLN A 208 25.29 16.82 -0.47
CA GLN A 208 25.96 16.13 -1.57
C GLN A 208 25.25 14.85 -2.01
N GLU A 209 24.76 14.08 -1.06
CA GLU A 209 23.99 12.86 -1.31
C GLU A 209 22.65 13.17 -1.99
N SER A 210 21.97 14.22 -1.52
CA SER A 210 20.72 14.72 -2.10
C SER A 210 20.94 15.16 -3.55
N ASN A 211 22.00 15.92 -3.82
CA ASN A 211 22.33 16.41 -5.15
C ASN A 211 22.61 15.25 -6.14
N ARG A 212 23.38 14.24 -5.70
CA ARG A 212 23.65 13.02 -6.48
C ARG A 212 22.37 12.28 -6.82
N LEU A 213 21.52 12.06 -5.82
CA LEU A 213 20.24 11.37 -6.01
C LEU A 213 19.29 12.13 -6.93
N LEU A 214 19.18 13.46 -6.76
CA LEU A 214 18.34 14.31 -7.62
C LEU A 214 18.85 14.36 -9.06
N ALA A 215 20.17 14.34 -9.28
CA ALA A 215 20.76 14.25 -10.62
C ALA A 215 20.34 12.97 -11.32
N TYR A 216 20.38 11.83 -10.63
CA TYR A 216 19.90 10.55 -11.14
C TYR A 216 18.40 10.59 -11.46
N ILE A 217 17.56 11.05 -10.53
CA ILE A 217 16.10 11.15 -10.72
C ILE A 217 15.79 12.06 -11.94
N ARG A 218 16.50 13.20 -12.10
CA ARG A 218 16.34 14.10 -13.22
C ARG A 218 16.69 13.45 -14.55
N GLU A 219 17.74 12.64 -14.60
CA GLU A 219 18.11 11.90 -15.80
C GLU A 219 17.00 10.90 -16.16
N GLU A 220 16.50 10.14 -15.18
CA GLU A 220 15.44 9.14 -15.43
C GLU A 220 14.10 9.80 -15.81
N ALA A 221 13.83 11.04 -15.39
CA ALA A 221 12.66 11.80 -15.84
C ALA A 221 12.64 12.04 -17.36
N THR A 222 13.77 11.96 -18.04
CA THR A 222 13.82 12.03 -19.51
C THR A 222 13.29 10.77 -20.20
N ARG A 223 13.21 9.65 -19.46
CA ARG A 223 12.85 8.32 -19.98
C ARG A 223 11.46 7.88 -19.56
N CYS A 224 11.03 8.22 -18.35
CA CYS A 224 9.72 7.85 -17.79
C CYS A 224 9.07 9.05 -17.10
N ALA A 225 7.79 8.92 -16.77
CA ALA A 225 7.09 9.88 -15.93
C ALA A 225 7.42 9.68 -14.46
N LEU A 226 7.67 10.76 -13.74
CA LEU A 226 7.95 10.75 -12.31
C LEU A 226 6.99 11.68 -11.58
N LEU A 227 6.44 11.21 -10.45
CA LEU A 227 5.66 12.01 -9.50
C LEU A 227 6.43 12.04 -8.18
N VAL A 228 7.06 13.16 -7.85
CA VAL A 228 8.01 13.26 -6.74
C VAL A 228 7.50 14.20 -5.66
N VAL A 229 7.43 13.77 -4.42
CA VAL A 229 7.16 14.66 -3.28
C VAL A 229 8.48 15.24 -2.78
N LEU A 230 8.55 16.57 -2.71
CA LEU A 230 9.69 17.31 -2.15
C LEU A 230 9.21 18.39 -1.18
N HIS A 231 9.97 18.62 -0.12
CA HIS A 231 9.76 19.73 0.81
C HIS A 231 10.72 20.91 0.58
N ASN A 232 11.93 20.62 0.11
CA ASN A 232 12.96 21.61 -0.13
C ASN A 232 12.77 22.27 -1.50
N GLN A 233 12.62 23.60 -1.52
CA GLN A 233 12.45 24.38 -2.76
C GLN A 233 13.68 24.32 -3.67
N GLN A 234 14.90 24.28 -3.11
CA GLN A 234 16.13 24.16 -3.91
C GLN A 234 16.20 22.81 -4.60
N HIS A 235 15.84 21.74 -3.90
CA HIS A 235 15.75 20.39 -4.48
C HIS A 235 14.71 20.34 -5.62
N ALA A 236 13.56 21.01 -5.45
CA ALA A 236 12.57 21.13 -6.50
C ALA A 236 13.11 21.89 -7.72
N ARG A 237 13.82 23.01 -7.50
CA ARG A 237 14.48 23.77 -8.58
C ARG A 237 15.55 22.95 -9.31
N MET A 238 16.31 22.14 -8.58
CA MET A 238 17.35 21.26 -9.17
C MET A 238 16.74 20.14 -10.02
N LEU A 239 15.63 19.55 -9.58
CA LEU A 239 14.95 18.50 -10.32
C LEU A 239 14.29 19.06 -11.58
N GLY A 240 13.68 20.25 -11.50
CA GLY A 240 12.96 20.87 -12.63
C GLY A 240 11.61 20.20 -12.93
N GLY A 241 11.03 20.55 -14.07
CA GLY A 241 9.73 20.01 -14.50
C GLY A 241 8.56 20.88 -14.09
N THR A 242 7.41 20.29 -13.75
CA THR A 242 6.19 20.97 -13.32
C THR A 242 5.94 20.74 -11.85
N ALA A 243 5.57 21.77 -11.10
CA ALA A 243 5.21 21.64 -9.70
C ALA A 243 3.71 21.84 -9.47
N VAL A 244 3.16 21.10 -8.52
CA VAL A 244 1.78 21.15 -8.04
C VAL A 244 1.81 21.44 -6.55
N LEU A 245 1.25 22.56 -6.13
CA LEU A 245 1.11 22.92 -4.73
C LEU A 245 -0.19 22.35 -4.17
N ILE A 246 -0.09 21.49 -3.16
CA ILE A 246 -1.22 20.91 -2.43
C ILE A 246 -1.24 21.46 -1.02
N ALA A 247 -2.33 22.12 -0.65
CA ALA A 247 -2.58 22.59 0.70
C ALA A 247 -4.09 22.58 1.00
N GLY A 248 -4.47 22.33 2.27
CA GLY A 248 -5.86 22.25 2.69
C GLY A 248 -6.69 21.22 1.93
N GLY A 249 -6.08 20.14 1.45
CA GLY A 249 -6.77 19.10 0.69
C GLY A 249 -7.13 19.45 -0.76
N TYR A 250 -6.60 20.56 -1.28
CA TYR A 250 -6.88 21.05 -2.63
C TYR A 250 -5.58 21.29 -3.42
N THR A 251 -5.65 21.16 -4.74
CA THR A 251 -4.65 21.73 -5.63
C THR A 251 -4.79 23.25 -5.60
N GLN A 252 -3.77 23.95 -5.14
CA GLN A 252 -3.73 25.42 -5.06
C GLN A 252 -3.29 26.02 -6.39
N GLU A 253 -2.25 25.46 -6.99
CA GLU A 253 -1.77 25.82 -8.32
C GLU A 253 -0.87 24.73 -8.91
N GLN A 254 -0.73 24.76 -10.25
CA GLN A 254 0.20 23.93 -11.01
C GLN A 254 0.92 24.81 -12.01
N GLN A 255 2.25 24.85 -11.93
CA GLN A 255 3.09 25.66 -12.81
C GLN A 255 4.42 24.97 -13.11
N PRO A 256 5.08 25.30 -14.23
CA PRO A 256 6.46 24.89 -14.47
C PRO A 256 7.40 25.44 -13.37
N ILE A 257 8.52 24.76 -13.14
CA ILE A 257 9.62 25.29 -12.35
C ILE A 257 10.55 26.07 -13.33
N PRO A 258 11.02 27.30 -13.02
CA PRO A 258 10.96 27.96 -11.69
C PRO A 258 9.72 28.83 -11.41
N GLN A 259 8.77 29.00 -12.35
CA GLN A 259 7.68 29.98 -12.26
C GLN A 259 6.86 29.85 -10.97
N ILE A 260 6.60 28.64 -10.48
CA ILE A 260 5.84 28.43 -9.23
C ILE A 260 6.46 29.14 -8.01
N PHE A 261 7.77 29.41 -8.05
CA PHE A 261 8.48 30.12 -6.98
C PHE A 261 8.71 31.59 -7.30
N ASP A 262 8.93 31.93 -8.57
CA ASP A 262 9.31 33.27 -9.03
C ASP A 262 8.10 34.15 -9.31
N ALA A 263 6.99 33.56 -9.75
CA ALA A 263 5.74 34.24 -10.09
C ALA A 263 4.51 33.40 -9.68
N PRO A 264 4.36 33.08 -8.36
CA PRO A 264 3.23 32.29 -7.85
C PRO A 264 1.90 33.03 -8.04
N ILE A 265 0.88 32.30 -8.49
CA ILE A 265 -0.45 32.85 -8.80
C ILE A 265 -1.33 32.88 -7.57
N SER A 266 -1.38 31.78 -6.81
CA SER A 266 -2.25 31.65 -5.63
C SER A 266 -1.70 32.39 -4.41
N VAL A 267 -2.57 32.70 -3.44
CA VAL A 267 -2.12 33.20 -2.13
C VAL A 267 -1.22 32.19 -1.44
N ALA A 268 -1.68 30.92 -1.40
CA ALA A 268 -0.90 29.83 -0.80
C ALA A 268 0.46 29.64 -1.49
N GLY A 269 0.53 29.85 -2.82
CA GLY A 269 1.78 29.82 -3.60
C GLY A 269 2.74 30.92 -3.20
N ARG A 270 2.25 32.17 -3.04
CA ARG A 270 3.08 33.30 -2.58
C ARG A 270 3.66 33.08 -1.19
N ASP A 271 2.83 32.55 -0.28
CA ASP A 271 3.27 32.24 1.08
C ASP A 271 4.29 31.10 1.08
N PHE A 272 4.03 30.06 0.29
CA PHE A 272 4.93 28.91 0.14
C PHE A 272 6.28 29.32 -0.48
N ALA A 273 6.25 30.13 -1.53
CA ALA A 273 7.48 30.61 -2.19
C ALA A 273 8.35 31.44 -1.24
N ARG A 274 7.72 32.26 -0.39
CA ARG A 274 8.42 33.15 0.57
C ARG A 274 8.95 32.40 1.79
N ASN A 275 8.14 31.51 2.38
CA ASN A 275 8.37 30.97 3.70
C ASN A 275 8.73 29.47 3.69
N GLY A 276 8.65 28.78 2.53
CA GLY A 276 8.75 27.31 2.44
C GLY A 276 7.54 26.55 2.96
N SER A 277 6.50 27.28 3.42
CA SER A 277 5.24 26.71 3.92
C SER A 277 4.09 27.69 3.66
N CYS A 278 2.84 27.20 3.77
CA CYS A 278 1.63 28.02 3.69
C CYS A 278 0.58 27.48 4.67
N SER A 279 -0.24 28.37 5.23
CA SER A 279 -1.32 28.02 6.14
C SER A 279 -2.64 27.99 5.37
N VAL A 280 -3.15 26.79 5.12
CA VAL A 280 -4.47 26.55 4.54
C VAL A 280 -5.21 25.54 5.42
N ALA A 281 -6.39 25.89 5.88
CA ALA A 281 -7.17 25.03 6.76
C ALA A 281 -7.46 23.67 6.10
N SER A 282 -7.38 22.61 6.91
CA SER A 282 -7.70 21.25 6.44
C SER A 282 -9.19 21.12 6.09
N PRO A 283 -9.58 20.24 5.15
CA PRO A 283 -10.98 20.05 4.82
C PRO A 283 -11.79 19.66 6.05
N GLY A 284 -12.93 20.34 6.27
CA GLY A 284 -13.83 20.04 7.37
C GLY A 284 -13.37 20.53 8.74
N THR A 285 -12.32 21.38 8.84
CA THR A 285 -11.96 22.06 10.09
C THR A 285 -13.12 22.94 10.56
N PRO A 286 -13.60 22.77 11.81
CA PRO A 286 -14.65 23.62 12.37
C PRO A 286 -14.20 25.09 12.43
N ALA A 287 -15.13 26.02 12.26
CA ALA A 287 -14.80 27.44 12.30
C ALA A 287 -14.22 27.88 13.65
N GLU A 288 -14.60 27.22 14.73
CA GLU A 288 -14.10 27.43 16.11
C GLU A 288 -12.64 27.04 16.32
N ASP A 289 -12.11 26.15 15.46
CA ASP A 289 -10.71 25.69 15.52
C ASP A 289 -9.79 26.50 14.59
N LEU A 290 -10.31 27.54 13.94
CA LEU A 290 -9.54 28.39 13.04
C LEU A 290 -9.00 29.62 13.78
N ASP A 291 -7.75 29.98 13.48
CA ASP A 291 -7.22 31.29 13.90
C ASP A 291 -8.06 32.42 13.28
N GLU A 292 -8.20 33.54 13.98
CA GLU A 292 -9.01 34.71 13.56
C GLU A 292 -8.65 35.24 12.15
N THR A 293 -7.43 34.98 11.68
CA THR A 293 -6.91 35.40 10.38
C THR A 293 -6.98 34.30 9.31
N ALA A 294 -7.38 33.07 9.70
CA ALA A 294 -7.40 31.93 8.79
C ALA A 294 -8.58 32.02 7.82
N VAL A 295 -8.31 31.73 6.54
CA VAL A 295 -9.37 31.60 5.55
C VAL A 295 -10.14 30.31 5.82
N PRO A 296 -11.47 30.37 6.01
CA PRO A 296 -12.29 29.19 6.22
C PRO A 296 -12.12 28.16 5.07
N PRO A 297 -12.09 26.86 5.39
CA PRO A 297 -12.00 25.84 4.35
C PRO A 297 -13.25 25.88 3.47
N LYS A 298 -13.11 25.52 2.19
CA LYS A 298 -14.24 25.37 1.30
C LYS A 298 -15.18 24.29 1.85
N PRO A 299 -16.52 24.42 1.64
CA PRO A 299 -17.46 23.38 2.00
C PRO A 299 -17.07 22.02 1.38
N LEU A 300 -17.24 20.95 2.16
CA LEU A 300 -16.97 19.61 1.64
C LEU A 300 -17.94 19.28 0.50
N PRO A 301 -17.46 18.66 -0.59
CA PRO A 301 -18.35 18.21 -1.66
C PRO A 301 -19.29 17.11 -1.14
N THR A 302 -20.48 16.99 -1.71
CA THR A 302 -21.49 16.00 -1.32
C THR A 302 -20.92 14.57 -1.30
N ALA A 303 -20.02 14.24 -2.23
CA ALA A 303 -19.36 12.94 -2.26
C ALA A 303 -18.47 12.68 -1.02
N ALA A 304 -17.89 13.72 -0.43
CA ALA A 304 -17.12 13.61 0.81
C ALA A 304 -18.03 13.43 2.04
N MET A 305 -19.24 13.97 2.00
CA MET A 305 -20.22 13.90 3.09
C MET A 305 -21.04 12.60 3.10
N ASN A 306 -21.15 11.91 1.95
CA ASN A 306 -21.85 10.63 1.82
C ASN A 306 -21.08 9.49 2.52
N TYR A 307 -20.90 9.64 3.83
CA TYR A 307 -20.31 8.65 4.69
C TYR A 307 -21.39 7.65 5.14
N CYS A 308 -21.48 6.53 4.44
CA CYS A 308 -22.17 5.35 4.98
C CYS A 308 -21.21 4.73 5.99
N GLY A 309 -21.63 4.63 7.27
CA GLY A 309 -20.82 4.15 8.38
C GLY A 309 -20.07 2.87 8.00
N SER A 310 -18.81 2.99 7.63
CA SER A 310 -17.99 1.86 7.28
C SER A 310 -17.32 1.37 8.56
N ALA A 311 -17.43 0.08 8.81
CA ALA A 311 -16.63 -0.56 9.81
C ALA A 311 -15.16 -0.32 9.48
N SER A 312 -14.44 0.28 10.42
CA SER A 312 -13.04 0.66 10.21
C SER A 312 -12.04 -0.43 10.56
N GLY A 313 -12.52 -1.58 11.07
CA GLY A 313 -11.64 -2.58 11.68
C GLY A 313 -10.97 -2.06 12.97
N PRO A 314 -10.32 -2.91 13.75
CA PRO A 314 -9.50 -2.47 14.86
C PRO A 314 -8.24 -1.74 14.39
N ARG A 315 -7.61 -0.99 15.29
CA ARG A 315 -6.35 -0.30 14.98
C ARG A 315 -5.27 -1.30 14.53
N GLY A 316 -4.63 -1.01 13.39
CA GLY A 316 -3.61 -1.88 12.81
C GLY A 316 -4.14 -3.01 11.94
N PHE A 317 -5.45 -3.08 11.73
CA PHE A 317 -6.06 -4.01 10.79
C PHE A 317 -5.80 -3.57 9.34
N LEU A 318 -5.28 -4.50 8.52
CA LEU A 318 -5.01 -4.26 7.09
C LEU A 318 -5.40 -5.50 6.26
N TRP A 319 -6.08 -5.26 5.17
CA TRP A 319 -6.33 -6.30 4.18
C TRP A 319 -5.07 -6.64 3.39
N LEU A 320 -4.72 -7.91 3.31
CA LEU A 320 -3.84 -8.44 2.26
C LEU A 320 -4.66 -8.61 0.98
N LYS A 321 -5.83 -9.26 1.11
CA LYS A 321 -6.82 -9.44 0.05
C LYS A 321 -8.16 -8.94 0.57
N ARG A 322 -8.64 -7.84 0.02
CA ARG A 322 -9.84 -7.17 0.52
C ARG A 322 -11.05 -8.08 0.59
N GLY A 323 -11.65 -8.17 1.78
CA GLY A 323 -12.83 -8.99 2.06
C GLY A 323 -12.56 -10.50 2.13
N ILE A 324 -11.28 -10.93 2.13
CA ILE A 324 -10.88 -12.33 2.10
C ILE A 324 -9.87 -12.65 3.20
N LEU A 325 -8.70 -11.96 3.17
CA LEU A 325 -7.59 -12.26 4.07
C LEU A 325 -6.96 -10.96 4.59
N ALA A 326 -6.77 -10.86 5.89
CA ALA A 326 -6.25 -9.69 6.56
C ALA A 326 -5.18 -10.03 7.60
N GLY A 327 -4.40 -9.01 7.98
CA GLY A 327 -3.55 -9.00 9.16
C GLY A 327 -4.09 -8.04 10.22
N THR A 328 -3.99 -8.41 11.50
CA THR A 328 -4.44 -7.60 12.62
C THR A 328 -3.57 -7.84 13.85
N PRO A 329 -3.45 -6.88 14.77
CA PRO A 329 -3.00 -7.16 16.13
C PRO A 329 -3.96 -8.08 16.87
N VAL A 330 -3.51 -8.68 17.96
CA VAL A 330 -4.41 -9.42 18.84
C VAL A 330 -5.50 -8.49 19.38
N PRO A 331 -6.79 -8.87 19.34
CA PRO A 331 -7.87 -8.07 19.92
C PRO A 331 -7.60 -7.79 21.41
N GLY A 332 -7.75 -6.52 21.81
CA GLY A 332 -7.53 -6.08 23.19
C GLY A 332 -6.13 -5.54 23.48
N VAL A 333 -5.23 -5.46 22.49
CA VAL A 333 -3.86 -4.94 22.71
C VAL A 333 -3.79 -3.42 22.73
N TYR A 334 -4.61 -2.74 21.98
CA TYR A 334 -4.64 -1.26 21.88
C TYR A 334 -5.88 -0.64 22.50
N PHE A 335 -7.01 -1.36 22.47
CA PHE A 335 -8.28 -0.95 23.03
C PHE A 335 -8.91 -2.13 23.77
N ASP A 336 -10.12 -1.94 24.29
CA ASP A 336 -10.88 -3.02 24.87
C ASP A 336 -11.14 -4.16 23.86
N MET A 337 -11.05 -5.40 24.31
CA MET A 337 -11.20 -6.57 23.45
C MET A 337 -12.57 -6.64 22.77
N GLU A 338 -13.63 -6.24 23.48
CA GLU A 338 -14.99 -6.25 22.95
C GLU A 338 -15.15 -5.21 21.83
N TYR A 339 -14.54 -4.03 21.99
CA TYR A 339 -14.47 -3.01 20.96
C TYR A 339 -13.77 -3.52 19.69
N ASP A 340 -12.62 -4.19 19.84
CA ASP A 340 -11.88 -4.74 18.71
C ASP A 340 -12.63 -5.89 18.03
N LEU A 341 -13.29 -6.78 18.80
CA LEU A 341 -14.10 -7.87 18.25
C LEU A 341 -15.32 -7.34 17.46
N LYS A 342 -15.98 -6.30 17.97
CA LYS A 342 -17.07 -5.62 17.26
C LYS A 342 -16.59 -4.97 15.97
N ALA A 343 -15.39 -4.39 15.98
CA ALA A 343 -14.78 -3.81 14.79
C ALA A 343 -14.42 -4.88 13.74
N LEU A 344 -13.90 -6.06 14.18
CA LEU A 344 -13.63 -7.20 13.31
C LEU A 344 -14.91 -7.78 12.70
N GLN A 345 -15.95 -7.95 13.50
CA GLN A 345 -17.28 -8.34 13.01
C GLN A 345 -17.80 -7.36 11.96
N GLY A 346 -17.65 -6.06 12.23
CA GLY A 346 -18.09 -4.99 11.33
C GLY A 346 -17.41 -4.99 9.96
N VAL A 347 -16.15 -5.47 9.86
CA VAL A 347 -15.44 -5.67 8.57
C VAL A 347 -15.68 -7.06 7.98
N GLY A 348 -16.46 -7.90 8.63
CA GLY A 348 -16.90 -9.20 8.14
C GLY A 348 -15.98 -10.37 8.47
N ILE A 349 -15.04 -10.23 9.42
CA ILE A 349 -14.17 -11.34 9.84
C ILE A 349 -15.02 -12.42 10.51
N THR A 350 -14.82 -13.67 10.07
CA THR A 350 -15.47 -14.85 10.61
C THR A 350 -14.49 -15.78 11.35
N THR A 351 -13.21 -15.75 10.94
CA THR A 351 -12.18 -16.61 11.53
C THR A 351 -10.91 -15.80 11.87
N LEU A 352 -10.43 -15.97 13.10
CA LEU A 352 -9.12 -15.50 13.54
C LEU A 352 -8.11 -16.65 13.53
N LEU A 353 -7.00 -16.49 12.80
CA LEU A 353 -5.86 -17.39 12.90
C LEU A 353 -4.88 -16.82 13.92
N THR A 354 -4.81 -17.47 15.09
CA THR A 354 -4.08 -17.01 16.28
C THR A 354 -2.68 -17.60 16.29
N LEU A 355 -1.66 -16.73 16.15
CA LEU A 355 -0.25 -17.12 16.13
C LEU A 355 0.47 -16.88 17.46
N THR A 356 -0.23 -16.37 18.46
CA THR A 356 0.33 -16.15 19.80
C THR A 356 0.48 -17.46 20.56
N GLU A 357 1.38 -17.48 21.55
CA GLU A 357 1.63 -18.63 22.42
C GLU A 357 0.40 -19.02 23.23
N ASN A 358 -0.45 -18.03 23.54
CA ASN A 358 -1.73 -18.26 24.20
C ASN A 358 -2.87 -18.19 23.19
N THR A 359 -3.82 -19.11 23.30
CA THR A 359 -5.05 -19.09 22.50
C THR A 359 -6.01 -18.00 22.99
N LEU A 360 -6.93 -17.60 22.12
CA LEU A 360 -8.04 -16.71 22.50
C LEU A 360 -9.17 -17.51 23.16
N ASP A 361 -9.82 -16.92 24.15
CA ASP A 361 -11.00 -17.49 24.79
C ASP A 361 -12.18 -17.51 23.80
N GLN A 362 -12.53 -18.70 23.33
CA GLN A 362 -13.60 -18.89 22.34
C GLN A 362 -14.96 -18.37 22.84
N THR A 363 -15.22 -18.40 24.13
CA THR A 363 -16.50 -17.92 24.70
C THR A 363 -16.70 -16.42 24.48
N ARG A 364 -15.61 -15.66 24.41
CA ARG A 364 -15.62 -14.21 24.10
C ARG A 364 -15.79 -13.90 22.62
N LEU A 365 -15.48 -14.84 21.73
CA LEU A 365 -15.55 -14.66 20.27
C LEU A 365 -16.93 -15.01 19.72
N ILE A 366 -17.60 -16.01 20.28
CA ILE A 366 -18.92 -16.52 19.84
C ILE A 366 -19.98 -15.42 19.69
N PRO A 367 -20.13 -14.45 20.61
CA PRO A 367 -21.14 -13.40 20.47
C PRO A 367 -20.98 -12.53 19.23
N PHE A 368 -19.77 -12.48 18.64
CA PHE A 368 -19.46 -11.72 17.44
C PHE A 368 -19.47 -12.57 16.16
N GLY A 369 -19.83 -13.86 16.28
CA GLY A 369 -19.80 -14.79 15.15
C GLY A 369 -18.38 -15.09 14.64
N ILE A 370 -17.37 -14.91 15.50
CA ILE A 370 -15.96 -15.15 15.19
C ILE A 370 -15.51 -16.44 15.87
N ARG A 371 -14.72 -17.24 15.17
CA ARG A 371 -14.01 -18.39 15.76
C ARG A 371 -12.50 -18.18 15.68
N SER A 372 -11.75 -18.83 16.57
CA SER A 372 -10.28 -18.83 16.54
C SER A 372 -9.74 -20.21 16.22
N ILE A 373 -8.71 -20.22 15.37
CA ILE A 373 -7.88 -21.39 15.08
C ILE A 373 -6.49 -21.06 15.63
N TRP A 374 -5.91 -21.97 16.39
CA TRP A 374 -4.67 -21.73 17.11
C TRP A 374 -3.50 -22.48 16.47
N GLU A 375 -2.53 -21.73 15.98
CA GLU A 375 -1.30 -22.19 15.33
C GLU A 375 -0.09 -21.40 15.90
N PRO A 376 0.34 -21.72 17.11
CA PRO A 376 1.30 -20.90 17.84
C PRO A 376 2.68 -20.90 17.16
N ILE A 377 3.25 -19.69 17.04
CA ILE A 377 4.62 -19.43 16.60
C ILE A 377 5.30 -18.63 17.72
N PRO A 378 6.49 -19.01 18.21
CA PRO A 378 7.21 -18.25 19.23
C PRO A 378 7.46 -16.80 18.79
N ASP A 379 7.55 -15.87 19.75
CA ASP A 379 7.73 -14.46 19.40
C ASP A 379 9.04 -14.23 18.65
N MET A 380 9.01 -13.37 17.64
CA MET A 380 10.09 -13.06 16.69
C MET A 380 10.56 -14.24 15.80
N ALA A 381 10.12 -15.47 16.03
CA ALA A 381 10.46 -16.64 15.24
C ALA A 381 9.66 -16.74 13.92
N ALA A 382 10.08 -17.64 13.06
CA ALA A 382 9.34 -18.11 11.89
C ALA A 382 8.62 -19.43 12.20
N PRO A 383 7.58 -19.80 11.44
CA PRO A 383 7.03 -21.16 11.50
C PRO A 383 8.03 -22.19 10.95
N THR A 384 7.89 -23.46 11.27
CA THR A 384 8.57 -24.53 10.52
C THR A 384 7.94 -24.64 9.11
N ILE A 385 8.65 -25.27 8.17
CA ILE A 385 8.13 -25.48 6.80
C ILE A 385 6.82 -26.27 6.83
N GLU A 386 6.74 -27.35 7.63
CA GLU A 386 5.55 -28.16 7.77
C GLU A 386 4.38 -27.35 8.38
N GLN A 387 4.67 -26.51 9.37
CA GLN A 387 3.67 -25.62 9.97
C GLN A 387 3.21 -24.58 8.95
N GLY A 388 4.11 -23.98 8.18
CA GLY A 388 3.77 -23.05 7.11
C GLY A 388 2.84 -23.66 6.05
N ILE A 389 3.15 -24.89 5.59
CA ILE A 389 2.30 -25.63 4.64
C ILE A 389 0.92 -25.90 5.23
N ARG A 390 0.86 -26.33 6.50
CA ARG A 390 -0.41 -26.61 7.20
C ARG A 390 -1.26 -25.35 7.33
N ILE A 391 -0.66 -24.25 7.74
CA ILE A 391 -1.33 -22.94 7.87
C ILE A 391 -1.85 -22.46 6.52
N CYS A 392 -1.04 -22.49 5.46
CA CYS A 392 -1.46 -22.02 4.14
C CYS A 392 -2.60 -22.87 3.57
N ARG A 393 -2.53 -24.19 3.71
CA ARG A 393 -3.62 -25.09 3.32
C ARG A 393 -4.91 -24.81 4.08
N GLN A 394 -4.80 -24.53 5.37
CA GLN A 394 -5.94 -24.19 6.22
C GLN A 394 -6.58 -22.86 5.81
N ILE A 395 -5.77 -21.82 5.54
CA ILE A 395 -6.26 -20.54 4.99
C ILE A 395 -6.98 -20.76 3.65
N GLU A 396 -6.39 -21.55 2.74
CA GLU A 396 -7.00 -21.88 1.45
C GLU A 396 -8.37 -22.57 1.61
N GLN A 397 -8.47 -23.55 2.50
CA GLN A 397 -9.73 -24.25 2.80
C GLN A 397 -10.80 -23.32 3.38
N LEU A 398 -10.41 -22.43 4.28
CA LEU A 398 -11.31 -21.42 4.86
C LEU A 398 -11.83 -20.45 3.80
N ILE A 399 -10.95 -19.97 2.94
CA ILE A 399 -11.32 -19.07 1.83
C ILE A 399 -12.26 -19.81 0.84
N ALA A 400 -11.97 -21.06 0.51
CA ALA A 400 -12.84 -21.88 -0.33
C ALA A 400 -14.23 -22.08 0.29
N ALA A 401 -14.31 -22.17 1.62
CA ALA A 401 -15.55 -22.19 2.39
C ALA A 401 -16.23 -20.80 2.54
N LYS A 402 -15.71 -19.77 1.88
CA LYS A 402 -16.19 -18.37 1.93
C LYS A 402 -16.06 -17.71 3.32
N GLU A 403 -15.18 -18.21 4.14
CA GLU A 403 -14.80 -17.57 5.39
C GLU A 403 -13.92 -16.35 5.12
N VAL A 404 -14.02 -15.35 5.96
CA VAL A 404 -13.17 -14.16 5.92
C VAL A 404 -12.18 -14.25 7.06
N VAL A 405 -10.90 -14.37 6.73
CA VAL A 405 -9.85 -14.74 7.67
C VAL A 405 -9.01 -13.53 8.06
N ALA A 406 -8.75 -13.35 9.34
CA ALA A 406 -7.70 -12.44 9.81
C ALA A 406 -6.64 -13.21 10.58
N VAL A 407 -5.38 -13.03 10.19
CA VAL A 407 -4.20 -13.58 10.86
C VAL A 407 -3.71 -12.58 11.91
N HIS A 408 -3.43 -13.03 13.12
CA HIS A 408 -2.88 -12.16 14.14
C HIS A 408 -1.76 -12.79 14.94
N CYS A 409 -0.82 -11.94 15.36
CA CYS A 409 0.09 -12.19 16.48
C CYS A 409 -0.13 -11.10 17.54
N ARG A 410 0.84 -10.79 18.38
CA ARG A 410 0.67 -9.74 19.41
C ARG A 410 0.47 -8.36 18.76
N ALA A 411 1.41 -7.90 17.94
CA ALA A 411 1.38 -6.58 17.30
C ALA A 411 0.83 -6.58 15.87
N GLY A 412 0.54 -7.74 15.28
CA GLY A 412 0.07 -7.85 13.90
C GLY A 412 1.17 -7.55 12.84
N MET A 413 2.45 -7.75 13.16
CA MET A 413 3.57 -7.35 12.30
C MET A 413 4.45 -8.53 11.84
N GLY A 414 5.39 -9.02 12.69
CA GLY A 414 6.39 -10.01 12.30
C GLY A 414 5.77 -11.33 11.86
N ARG A 415 5.30 -12.13 12.82
CA ARG A 415 4.66 -13.45 12.58
C ARG A 415 3.47 -13.36 11.63
N THR A 416 2.61 -12.36 11.83
CA THR A 416 1.45 -12.08 10.96
C THR A 416 1.89 -11.84 9.52
N GLY A 417 2.83 -10.92 9.30
CA GLY A 417 3.35 -10.62 7.96
C GLY A 417 4.03 -11.83 7.32
N THR A 418 4.73 -12.65 8.10
CA THR A 418 5.38 -13.88 7.62
C THR A 418 4.37 -14.90 7.10
N VAL A 419 3.30 -15.13 7.83
CA VAL A 419 2.22 -16.06 7.39
C VAL A 419 1.49 -15.50 6.17
N LEU A 420 1.23 -14.19 6.12
CA LEU A 420 0.59 -13.55 4.97
C LEU A 420 1.46 -13.61 3.72
N ALA A 421 2.77 -13.35 3.83
CA ALA A 421 3.72 -13.50 2.73
C ALA A 421 3.86 -14.97 2.29
N ALA A 422 3.90 -15.92 3.25
CA ALA A 422 3.90 -17.35 2.92
C ALA A 422 2.65 -17.77 2.15
N TYR A 423 1.50 -17.18 2.43
CA TYR A 423 0.27 -17.45 1.68
C TYR A 423 0.36 -16.93 0.23
N LEU A 424 1.00 -15.79 -0.03
CA LEU A 424 1.28 -15.32 -1.39
C LEU A 424 2.19 -16.31 -2.14
N ILE A 425 3.22 -16.85 -1.46
CA ILE A 425 4.08 -17.91 -2.04
C ILE A 425 3.28 -19.18 -2.33
N TRP A 426 2.38 -19.55 -1.42
CA TRP A 426 1.46 -20.69 -1.60
C TRP A 426 0.59 -20.54 -2.85
N GLU A 427 0.17 -19.32 -3.18
CA GLU A 427 -0.58 -19.02 -4.41
C GLU A 427 0.28 -18.98 -5.67
N GLY A 428 1.61 -18.89 -5.56
CA GLY A 428 2.53 -18.96 -6.70
C GLY A 428 3.48 -17.78 -6.86
N SER A 429 3.48 -16.82 -5.93
CA SER A 429 4.47 -15.74 -5.93
C SER A 429 5.85 -16.27 -5.54
N GLY A 430 6.93 -15.63 -6.04
CA GLY A 430 8.27 -15.87 -5.52
C GLY A 430 8.43 -15.31 -4.10
N ALA A 431 9.37 -15.83 -3.32
CA ALA A 431 9.58 -15.40 -1.94
C ALA A 431 9.88 -13.89 -1.81
N LEU A 432 10.70 -13.38 -2.73
CA LEU A 432 11.06 -11.96 -2.73
C LEU A 432 9.88 -11.08 -3.14
N ASP A 433 9.11 -11.50 -4.14
CA ASP A 433 7.91 -10.79 -4.60
C ASP A 433 6.84 -10.75 -3.51
N ALA A 434 6.59 -11.89 -2.85
CA ALA A 434 5.65 -12.00 -1.74
C ALA A 434 6.04 -11.11 -0.54
N LEU A 435 7.35 -11.05 -0.23
CA LEU A 435 7.88 -10.18 0.81
C LEU A 435 7.69 -8.70 0.45
N GLU A 436 7.95 -8.34 -0.80
CA GLU A 436 7.78 -6.97 -1.28
C GLU A 436 6.30 -6.55 -1.25
N ASP A 437 5.41 -7.38 -1.78
CA ASP A 437 3.96 -7.11 -1.79
C ASP A 437 3.40 -6.97 -0.37
N ALA A 438 3.82 -7.84 0.55
CA ALA A 438 3.45 -7.71 1.94
C ALA A 438 3.94 -6.37 2.55
N ARG A 439 5.21 -6.01 2.32
CA ARG A 439 5.81 -4.76 2.84
C ARG A 439 5.33 -3.49 2.15
N ARG A 440 4.83 -3.57 0.93
CA ARG A 440 4.11 -2.47 0.28
C ARG A 440 2.87 -2.07 1.08
N ILE A 441 2.13 -3.04 1.63
CA ILE A 441 0.94 -2.81 2.45
C ILE A 441 1.35 -2.27 3.83
N GLU A 442 2.19 -3.00 4.55
CA GLU A 442 2.72 -2.61 5.86
C GLU A 442 4.25 -2.84 5.89
N PRO A 443 5.05 -1.76 5.86
CA PRO A 443 6.50 -1.87 5.81
C PRO A 443 7.15 -2.64 6.97
N ARG A 444 6.42 -2.85 8.07
CA ARG A 444 6.88 -3.57 9.25
C ARG A 444 6.49 -5.05 9.25
N TRP A 445 5.78 -5.53 8.24
CA TRP A 445 5.55 -6.97 8.10
C TRP A 445 6.86 -7.68 7.79
N VAL A 446 7.03 -8.87 8.39
CA VAL A 446 8.26 -9.68 8.34
C VAL A 446 9.46 -8.93 8.95
N GLN A 447 9.67 -9.11 10.27
CA GLN A 447 10.56 -8.26 11.06
C GLN A 447 11.97 -8.82 11.26
N SER A 448 12.14 -10.15 11.25
CA SER A 448 13.44 -10.79 11.54
C SER A 448 14.07 -11.41 10.29
N GLN A 449 15.40 -11.60 10.33
CA GLN A 449 16.13 -12.31 9.28
C GLN A 449 15.68 -13.76 9.16
N GLU A 450 15.37 -14.41 10.30
CA GLU A 450 14.85 -15.78 10.34
C GLU A 450 13.53 -15.89 9.56
N GLN A 451 12.64 -14.90 9.70
CA GLN A 451 11.37 -14.85 8.96
C GLN A 451 11.60 -14.67 7.44
N VAL A 452 12.58 -13.88 7.03
CA VAL A 452 12.94 -13.74 5.61
C VAL A 452 13.52 -15.04 5.05
N GLU A 453 14.42 -15.68 5.80
CA GLU A 453 15.01 -16.94 5.39
C GLU A 453 13.99 -18.07 5.30
N PHE A 454 13.04 -18.11 6.22
CA PHE A 454 11.90 -19.02 6.13
C PHE A 454 11.13 -18.86 4.81
N LEU A 455 10.84 -17.64 4.37
CA LEU A 455 10.10 -17.43 3.12
C LEU A 455 10.85 -18.00 1.90
N LYS A 456 12.18 -17.85 1.82
CA LYS A 456 13.01 -18.42 0.77
C LYS A 456 12.98 -19.96 0.78
N GLN A 457 13.12 -20.56 1.96
CA GLN A 457 13.05 -22.01 2.13
C GLN A 457 11.64 -22.54 1.84
N PHE A 458 10.61 -21.79 2.22
CA PHE A 458 9.21 -22.14 1.99
C PHE A 458 8.85 -22.16 0.50
N GLU A 459 9.33 -21.19 -0.29
CA GLU A 459 9.21 -21.21 -1.75
C GLU A 459 9.77 -22.50 -2.34
N THR A 460 10.99 -22.88 -1.95
CA THR A 460 11.64 -24.09 -2.42
C THR A 460 10.82 -25.34 -2.08
N ALA A 461 10.27 -25.39 -0.87
CA ALA A 461 9.46 -26.51 -0.41
C ALA A 461 8.11 -26.61 -1.15
N VAL A 462 7.45 -25.48 -1.40
CA VAL A 462 6.17 -25.43 -2.13
C VAL A 462 6.37 -25.84 -3.58
N VAL A 463 7.43 -25.39 -4.25
CA VAL A 463 7.76 -25.78 -5.64
C VAL A 463 7.99 -27.28 -5.73
N LYS A 464 8.77 -27.88 -4.81
CA LYS A 464 8.99 -29.34 -4.78
C LYS A 464 7.68 -30.11 -4.61
N ASN A 465 6.82 -29.71 -3.70
CA ASN A 465 5.53 -30.38 -3.47
C ASN A 465 4.56 -30.28 -4.66
N ARG A 466 4.72 -29.29 -5.55
CA ARG A 466 3.91 -29.16 -6.78
C ARG A 466 4.44 -30.00 -7.94
N THR A 467 5.76 -30.28 -7.94
CA THR A 467 6.41 -31.04 -9.03
C THR A 467 6.47 -32.55 -8.77
N GLU A 468 6.27 -33.01 -7.54
CA GLU A 468 6.13 -34.43 -7.23
C GLU A 468 4.65 -34.84 -7.41
N PRO A 469 4.33 -35.75 -8.36
CA PRO A 469 2.97 -36.28 -8.47
C PRO A 469 2.66 -37.04 -7.18
N ILE A 470 1.47 -36.78 -6.62
CA ILE A 470 0.94 -37.53 -5.47
C ILE A 470 0.96 -39.02 -5.85
N GLY A 471 2.03 -39.69 -5.40
CA GLY A 471 2.08 -41.16 -5.48
C GLY A 471 0.91 -41.70 -4.69
N VAL A 472 -0.02 -42.32 -5.41
CA VAL A 472 -1.12 -43.12 -4.85
C VAL A 472 -0.52 -44.13 -3.89
N ARG A 473 -0.76 -43.97 -2.61
CA ARG A 473 -0.65 -45.03 -1.61
C ARG A 473 -2.03 -45.27 -0.99
#